data_942837dd4fb0d18d4184329dccce0b43
#
_entry.id   942837dd4fb0d18d4184329dccce0b43
#
_cell.length_a   1.000
_cell.length_b   1.000
_cell.length_c   1.000
_cell.angle_alpha   90.00
_cell.angle_beta   90.00
_cell.angle_gamma   90.00
#
_symmetry.space_group_name_H-M   'P 1'
#
loop_
_entity.id
_entity.type
_entity.pdbx_description
1 polymer ?
#
loop_
_entity_poly.entity_id
_entity_poly.type
_entity_poly.pdbx_seq_one_letter_code
_entity_poly.pdbx_strand_id
1 'polypeptide(L)'
;AVQGGNEAMHKKAFQLIVDNTSGVLSRISGLFSRRGYNIESITAGVTADPRFTRITIVASGDDEILDQIEKQVGKLVDVRYIHELEPDSSVFRELALIKVRANAKEREGIIAVANVFRAKIVDVGAESLVIEVTGSQSKLEAFLNLLSGYEILELARTGIAGLTRGVDRVVYIDEEDNKNL
;
A
#
# COMPACT_ATOMS: atom_id res chain seq x y z
N ALA A 1 22.76 -22.01 26.58
CA ALA A 1 21.36 -21.81 26.21
C ALA A 1 21.22 -20.37 25.70
N VAL A 2 21.24 -20.21 24.38
CA VAL A 2 20.95 -18.92 23.73
C VAL A 2 19.44 -18.85 23.60
N GLN A 3 18.80 -18.02 24.40
CA GLN A 3 17.42 -17.63 24.19
C GLN A 3 17.41 -16.69 23.00
N GLY A 4 17.07 -17.21 21.82
CA GLY A 4 16.68 -16.42 20.69
C GLY A 4 15.33 -15.76 21.03
N GLY A 5 15.37 -14.47 21.37
CA GLY A 5 14.17 -13.67 21.48
C GLY A 5 13.44 -13.72 20.14
N ASN A 6 12.20 -14.16 20.15
CA ASN A 6 11.30 -14.07 19.01
C ASN A 6 10.92 -12.59 18.89
N GLU A 7 11.77 -11.79 18.24
CA GLU A 7 11.44 -10.40 17.93
C GLU A 7 10.21 -10.41 17.04
N ALA A 8 9.13 -9.83 17.53
CA ALA A 8 7.87 -9.79 16.83
C ALA A 8 8.06 -9.00 15.53
N MET A 9 7.75 -9.62 14.41
CA MET A 9 7.73 -8.95 13.10
C MET A 9 6.58 -7.94 13.08
N HIS A 10 6.93 -6.67 12.96
CA HIS A 10 5.99 -5.56 12.84
C HIS A 10 5.90 -5.09 11.39
N LYS A 11 4.83 -4.36 11.08
CA LYS A 11 4.65 -3.69 9.79
C LYS A 11 4.46 -2.21 10.04
N LYS A 12 5.14 -1.39 9.26
CA LYS A 12 4.97 0.07 9.25
C LYS A 12 4.70 0.56 7.83
N ALA A 13 3.89 1.60 7.72
CA ALA A 13 3.64 2.30 6.48
C ALA A 13 4.41 3.62 6.47
N PHE A 14 5.17 3.86 5.42
CA PHE A 14 5.92 5.09 5.20
C PHE A 14 5.36 5.84 4.01
N GLN A 15 5.16 7.15 4.18
CA GLN A 15 4.87 8.05 3.07
C GLN A 15 6.14 8.72 2.60
N LEU A 16 6.35 8.75 1.30
CA LEU A 16 7.46 9.43 0.66
C LEU A 16 6.93 10.46 -0.34
N ILE A 17 7.60 11.60 -0.41
CA ILE A 17 7.51 12.50 -1.56
C ILE A 17 8.87 12.48 -2.23
N VAL A 18 8.88 12.17 -3.51
CA VAL A 18 10.10 12.01 -4.31
C VAL A 18 9.99 12.79 -5.60
N ASP A 19 11.13 13.10 -6.21
CA ASP A 19 11.16 13.71 -7.54
C ASP A 19 10.47 12.81 -8.56
N ASN A 20 9.66 13.40 -9.43
CA ASN A 20 9.01 12.68 -10.52
C ASN A 20 9.96 12.53 -11.71
N THR A 21 11.03 11.75 -11.52
CA THR A 21 12.07 11.49 -12.50
C THR A 21 12.28 10.00 -12.72
N SER A 22 12.82 9.64 -13.87
CA SER A 22 13.10 8.23 -14.16
C SER A 22 14.14 7.65 -13.20
N GLY A 23 13.98 6.38 -12.83
CA GLY A 23 14.92 5.64 -11.99
C GLY A 23 14.75 5.83 -10.48
N VAL A 24 13.87 6.71 -10.00
CA VAL A 24 13.65 6.92 -8.56
C VAL A 24 13.19 5.64 -7.87
N LEU A 25 12.18 4.95 -8.41
CA LEU A 25 11.69 3.69 -7.87
C LEU A 25 12.78 2.61 -7.85
N SER A 26 13.62 2.58 -8.88
CA SER A 26 14.76 1.64 -8.95
C SER A 26 15.79 1.92 -7.86
N ARG A 27 16.10 3.18 -7.58
CA ARG A 27 17.03 3.55 -6.48
C ARG A 27 16.46 3.22 -5.11
N ILE A 28 15.18 3.48 -4.87
CA ILE A 28 14.51 3.14 -3.61
C ILE A 28 14.49 1.62 -3.43
N SER A 29 14.00 0.86 -4.40
CA SER A 29 13.94 -0.60 -4.31
C SER A 29 15.34 -1.23 -4.21
N GLY A 30 16.33 -0.66 -4.87
CA GLY A 30 17.72 -1.06 -4.75
C GLY A 30 18.29 -0.87 -3.35
N LEU A 31 17.93 0.24 -2.67
CA LEU A 31 18.31 0.45 -1.29
C LEU A 31 17.69 -0.60 -0.36
N PHE A 32 16.39 -0.87 -0.50
CA PHE A 32 15.71 -1.91 0.27
C PHE A 32 16.36 -3.28 0.07
N SER A 33 16.67 -3.64 -1.18
CA SER A 33 17.33 -4.92 -1.51
C SER A 33 18.73 -5.02 -0.88
N ARG A 34 19.55 -3.99 -1.00
CA ARG A 34 20.92 -3.99 -0.43
C ARG A 34 20.94 -4.08 1.09
N ARG A 35 19.94 -3.51 1.75
CA ARG A 35 19.79 -3.51 3.21
C ARG A 35 19.03 -4.71 3.75
N GLY A 36 18.47 -5.55 2.86
CA GLY A 36 17.64 -6.69 3.26
C GLY A 36 16.30 -6.31 3.90
N TYR A 37 15.80 -5.11 3.60
CA TYR A 37 14.48 -4.68 4.05
C TYR A 37 13.40 -5.35 3.22
N ASN A 38 12.33 -5.82 3.86
CA ASN A 38 11.21 -6.46 3.19
C ASN A 38 10.10 -5.46 2.86
N ILE A 39 9.78 -5.35 1.56
CA ILE A 39 8.64 -4.55 1.07
C ILE A 39 7.42 -5.47 0.94
N GLU A 40 6.37 -5.18 1.70
CA GLU A 40 5.07 -5.85 1.61
C GLU A 40 4.23 -5.30 0.46
N SER A 41 4.22 -3.98 0.31
CA SER A 41 3.53 -3.29 -0.78
C SER A 41 4.15 -1.94 -1.08
N ILE A 42 3.96 -1.49 -2.31
CA ILE A 42 4.34 -0.16 -2.77
C ILE A 42 3.26 0.40 -3.67
N THR A 43 2.81 1.62 -3.39
CA THR A 43 1.82 2.34 -4.19
C THR A 43 2.38 3.71 -4.52
N ALA A 44 2.43 4.05 -5.81
CA ALA A 44 3.03 5.28 -6.29
C ALA A 44 2.10 6.00 -7.26
N GLY A 45 2.06 7.31 -7.18
CA GLY A 45 1.31 8.16 -8.09
C GLY A 45 1.82 9.59 -8.08
N VAL A 46 1.67 10.29 -9.20
CA VAL A 46 2.03 11.70 -9.32
C VAL A 46 1.12 12.52 -8.40
N THR A 47 1.69 13.50 -7.71
CA THR A 47 0.95 14.41 -6.82
C THR A 47 0.20 15.49 -7.60
N ALA A 48 -0.51 16.37 -6.90
CA ALA A 48 -1.08 17.58 -7.51
C ALA A 48 -0.03 18.49 -8.14
N ASP A 49 1.21 18.43 -7.66
CA ASP A 49 2.37 19.05 -8.30
C ASP A 49 3.08 17.99 -9.17
N PRO A 50 3.09 18.13 -10.51
CA PRO A 50 3.65 17.11 -11.40
C PRO A 50 5.17 16.91 -11.27
N ARG A 51 5.87 17.77 -10.54
CA ARG A 51 7.31 17.61 -10.25
C ARG A 51 7.57 16.46 -9.26
N PHE A 52 6.55 16.03 -8.50
CA PHE A 52 6.70 15.08 -7.42
C PHE A 52 5.77 13.89 -7.54
N THR A 53 6.27 12.75 -7.06
CA THR A 53 5.52 11.50 -6.90
C THR A 53 5.36 11.20 -5.41
N ARG A 54 4.15 10.80 -5.01
CA ARG A 54 3.87 10.26 -3.68
C ARG A 54 3.96 8.75 -3.71
N ILE A 55 4.69 8.19 -2.76
CA ILE A 55 4.83 6.75 -2.59
C ILE A 55 4.39 6.38 -1.18
N THR A 56 3.60 5.31 -1.07
CA THR A 56 3.32 4.65 0.20
C THR A 56 3.96 3.27 0.18
N ILE A 57 4.89 3.02 1.10
CA ILE A 57 5.58 1.74 1.23
C ILE A 57 5.17 1.11 2.56
N VAL A 58 4.73 -0.15 2.51
CA VAL A 58 4.59 -0.98 3.70
C VAL A 58 5.78 -1.90 3.77
N ALA A 59 6.52 -1.81 4.86
CA ALA A 59 7.67 -2.64 5.14
C ALA A 59 7.45 -3.48 6.41
N SER A 60 8.06 -4.65 6.47
CA SER A 60 8.04 -5.52 7.64
C SER A 60 9.46 -5.78 8.14
N GLY A 61 9.59 -5.92 9.45
CA GLY A 61 10.85 -6.19 10.13
C GLY A 61 10.71 -6.03 11.63
N ASP A 62 11.82 -6.14 12.34
CA ASP A 62 11.91 -5.74 13.74
C ASP A 62 11.94 -4.20 13.87
N ASP A 63 11.78 -3.69 15.07
CA ASP A 63 11.72 -2.25 15.31
C ASP A 63 13.02 -1.53 14.91
N GLU A 64 14.18 -2.15 15.10
CA GLU A 64 15.45 -1.56 14.70
C GLU A 64 15.57 -1.40 13.19
N ILE A 65 15.15 -2.42 12.43
CA ILE A 65 15.12 -2.37 10.96
C ILE A 65 14.16 -1.28 10.49
N LEU A 66 12.94 -1.23 11.05
CA LEU A 66 11.92 -0.27 10.65
C LEU A 66 12.35 1.19 10.93
N ASP A 67 13.02 1.44 12.07
CA ASP A 67 13.57 2.75 12.39
C ASP A 67 14.73 3.15 11.46
N GLN A 68 15.50 2.19 10.98
CA GLN A 68 16.57 2.44 10.01
C GLN A 68 16.03 2.82 8.63
N ILE A 69 14.89 2.29 8.21
CA ILE A 69 14.32 2.54 6.88
C ILE A 69 14.13 4.04 6.67
N GLU A 70 13.46 4.73 7.59
CA GLU A 70 13.21 6.17 7.46
C GLU A 70 14.52 6.96 7.33
N LYS A 71 15.50 6.64 8.17
CA LYS A 71 16.80 7.31 8.17
C LYS A 71 17.61 7.07 6.89
N GLN A 72 17.61 5.85 6.38
CA GLN A 72 18.42 5.50 5.21
C GLN A 72 17.77 5.96 3.90
N VAL A 73 16.46 5.79 3.76
CA VAL A 73 15.72 6.23 2.58
C VAL A 73 15.74 7.76 2.47
N GLY A 74 15.63 8.47 3.60
CA GLY A 74 15.71 9.94 3.64
C GLY A 74 17.04 10.52 3.16
N LYS A 75 18.10 9.71 3.06
CA LYS A 75 19.40 10.14 2.52
C LYS A 75 19.50 10.10 1.00
N LEU A 76 18.54 9.46 0.32
CA LEU A 76 18.52 9.43 -1.15
C LEU A 76 18.24 10.84 -1.69
N VAL A 77 18.99 11.25 -2.71
CA VAL A 77 18.89 12.60 -3.28
C VAL A 77 17.51 12.91 -3.86
N ASP A 78 16.82 11.90 -4.36
CA ASP A 78 15.48 12.05 -4.97
C ASP A 78 14.35 12.12 -3.92
N VAL A 79 14.63 11.78 -2.66
CA VAL A 79 13.63 11.76 -1.58
C VAL A 79 13.58 13.13 -0.93
N ARG A 80 12.46 13.83 -1.11
CA ARG A 80 12.19 15.14 -0.53
C ARG A 80 11.62 15.05 0.88
N TYR A 81 10.87 14.00 1.14
CA TYR A 81 10.22 13.76 2.42
C TYR A 81 9.98 12.27 2.62
N ILE A 82 10.19 11.80 3.83
CA ILE A 82 9.76 10.48 4.29
C ILE A 82 9.31 10.58 5.75
N HIS A 83 8.21 9.93 6.07
CA HIS A 83 7.73 9.81 7.45
C HIS A 83 6.80 8.61 7.59
N GLU A 84 6.77 8.03 8.79
CA GLU A 84 5.83 6.98 9.12
C GLU A 84 4.39 7.51 9.14
N LEU A 85 3.46 6.74 8.59
CA LEU A 85 2.03 6.97 8.71
C LEU A 85 1.51 6.16 9.90
N GLU A 86 1.29 6.83 11.01
CA GLU A 86 0.73 6.21 12.22
C GLU A 86 -0.73 5.78 11.97
N PRO A 87 -1.11 4.52 12.29
CA PRO A 87 -2.46 4.01 12.01
C PRO A 87 -3.59 4.87 12.59
N ASP A 88 -3.45 5.36 13.82
CA ASP A 88 -4.49 6.11 14.53
C ASP A 88 -4.71 7.51 13.96
N SER A 89 -3.67 8.11 13.39
CA SER A 89 -3.71 9.46 12.82
C SER A 89 -3.75 9.48 11.30
N SER A 90 -3.92 8.33 10.66
CA SER A 90 -3.90 8.22 9.20
C SER A 90 -5.15 7.54 8.65
N VAL A 91 -5.38 7.70 7.36
CA VAL A 91 -6.38 6.97 6.57
C VAL A 91 -5.65 6.14 5.55
N PHE A 92 -5.92 4.83 5.55
CA PHE A 92 -5.41 3.87 4.57
C PHE A 92 -6.54 3.29 3.74
N ARG A 93 -6.34 3.17 2.45
CA ARG A 93 -7.26 2.49 1.53
C ARG A 93 -6.48 1.68 0.51
N GLU A 94 -7.05 0.56 0.15
CA GLU A 94 -6.54 -0.34 -0.88
C GLU A 94 -7.68 -0.73 -1.80
N LEU A 95 -7.39 -0.95 -3.08
CA LEU A 95 -8.31 -1.50 -4.05
C LEU A 95 -7.86 -2.91 -4.42
N ALA A 96 -8.81 -3.84 -4.47
CA ALA A 96 -8.60 -5.17 -5.02
C ALA A 96 -9.59 -5.47 -6.13
N LEU A 97 -9.11 -6.14 -7.18
CA LEU A 97 -9.91 -6.78 -8.22
C LEU A 97 -9.80 -8.29 -8.04
N ILE A 98 -10.92 -8.95 -7.89
CA ILE A 98 -11.00 -10.39 -7.60
C ILE A 98 -11.82 -11.07 -8.67
N LYS A 99 -11.20 -11.95 -9.45
CA LYS A 99 -11.87 -12.79 -10.40
C LYS A 99 -12.23 -14.12 -9.75
N VAL A 100 -13.49 -14.44 -9.68
CA VAL A 100 -14.02 -15.65 -9.03
C VAL A 100 -14.73 -16.52 -10.07
N ARG A 101 -14.48 -17.83 -10.03
CA ARG A 101 -15.31 -18.78 -10.78
C ARG A 101 -16.72 -18.78 -10.17
N ALA A 102 -17.72 -18.66 -11.00
CA ALA A 102 -19.12 -18.58 -10.56
C ALA A 102 -20.04 -19.20 -11.60
N ASN A 103 -20.54 -20.38 -11.33
CA ASN A 103 -21.65 -20.94 -12.06
C ASN A 103 -22.97 -20.27 -11.63
N ALA A 104 -24.07 -20.61 -12.29
CA ALA A 104 -25.37 -19.99 -12.02
C ALA A 104 -25.86 -20.17 -10.56
N LYS A 105 -25.47 -21.28 -9.89
CA LYS A 105 -25.86 -21.55 -8.50
C LYS A 105 -25.02 -20.80 -7.48
N GLU A 106 -23.73 -20.60 -7.76
CA GLU A 106 -22.80 -19.92 -6.89
C GLU A 106 -22.92 -18.39 -6.94
N ARG A 107 -23.42 -17.89 -8.06
CA ARG A 107 -23.48 -16.47 -8.39
C ARG A 107 -24.22 -15.64 -7.33
N GLU A 108 -25.38 -16.12 -6.88
CA GLU A 108 -26.19 -15.43 -5.86
C GLU A 108 -25.45 -15.30 -4.54
N GLY A 109 -24.77 -16.36 -4.10
CA GLY A 109 -23.96 -16.35 -2.85
C GLY A 109 -22.81 -15.35 -2.93
N ILE A 110 -22.08 -15.32 -4.04
CA ILE A 110 -20.97 -14.39 -4.26
C ILE A 110 -21.47 -12.95 -4.25
N ILE A 111 -22.56 -12.66 -4.96
CA ILE A 111 -23.18 -11.32 -5.01
C ILE A 111 -23.66 -10.89 -3.61
N ALA A 112 -24.23 -11.80 -2.83
CA ALA A 112 -24.65 -11.50 -1.48
C ALA A 112 -23.48 -11.08 -0.59
N VAL A 113 -22.34 -11.80 -0.63
CA VAL A 113 -21.11 -11.44 0.07
C VAL A 113 -20.58 -10.08 -0.42
N ALA A 114 -20.53 -9.87 -1.72
CA ALA A 114 -20.09 -8.59 -2.31
C ALA A 114 -20.92 -7.40 -1.80
N ASN A 115 -22.24 -7.56 -1.73
CA ASN A 115 -23.15 -6.51 -1.25
C ASN A 115 -22.91 -6.16 0.22
N VAL A 116 -22.67 -7.14 1.10
CA VAL A 116 -22.36 -6.92 2.52
C VAL A 116 -21.12 -6.04 2.69
N PHE A 117 -20.10 -6.26 1.86
CA PHE A 117 -18.86 -5.47 1.87
C PHE A 117 -18.92 -4.19 1.03
N ARG A 118 -20.08 -3.89 0.43
CA ARG A 118 -20.23 -2.76 -0.52
C ARG A 118 -19.23 -2.82 -1.68
N ALA A 119 -18.91 -4.03 -2.08
CA ALA A 119 -18.12 -4.30 -3.27
C ALA A 119 -18.98 -4.17 -4.53
N LYS A 120 -18.34 -4.00 -5.67
CA LYS A 120 -19.02 -3.84 -6.95
C LYS A 120 -18.70 -5.02 -7.86
N ILE A 121 -19.71 -5.54 -8.54
CA ILE A 121 -19.49 -6.46 -9.64
C ILE A 121 -19.18 -5.61 -10.88
N VAL A 122 -17.98 -5.76 -11.43
CA VAL A 122 -17.51 -4.93 -12.57
C VAL A 122 -17.43 -5.72 -13.88
N ASP A 123 -17.48 -7.05 -13.80
CA ASP A 123 -17.60 -7.93 -14.96
C ASP A 123 -18.42 -9.18 -14.62
N VAL A 124 -19.23 -9.64 -15.58
CA VAL A 124 -20.05 -10.84 -15.46
C VAL A 124 -19.82 -11.70 -16.70
N GLY A 125 -19.06 -12.78 -16.54
CA GLY A 125 -18.88 -13.82 -17.55
C GLY A 125 -19.89 -14.97 -17.39
N ALA A 126 -19.87 -15.92 -18.32
CA ALA A 126 -20.74 -17.10 -18.27
C ALA A 126 -20.45 -17.94 -17.00
N GLU A 127 -19.17 -18.08 -16.61
CA GLU A 127 -18.69 -18.88 -15.48
C GLU A 127 -17.76 -18.11 -14.54
N SER A 128 -17.84 -16.78 -14.56
CA SER A 128 -16.98 -15.94 -13.73
C SER A 128 -17.63 -14.61 -13.37
N LEU A 129 -17.16 -14.01 -12.27
CA LEU A 129 -17.43 -12.64 -11.86
C LEU A 129 -16.10 -11.95 -11.58
N VAL A 130 -16.00 -10.66 -11.90
CA VAL A 130 -14.93 -9.80 -11.38
C VAL A 130 -15.52 -8.82 -10.38
N ILE A 131 -14.97 -8.80 -9.19
CA ILE A 131 -15.41 -7.99 -8.06
C ILE A 131 -14.36 -6.93 -7.77
N GLU A 132 -14.78 -5.69 -7.67
CA GLU A 132 -13.99 -4.56 -7.19
C GLU A 132 -14.36 -4.27 -5.74
N VAL A 133 -13.36 -4.25 -4.86
CA VAL A 133 -13.55 -3.88 -3.45
C VAL A 133 -12.47 -2.88 -3.03
N THR A 134 -12.89 -1.86 -2.29
CA THR A 134 -12.00 -0.88 -1.68
C THR A 134 -12.24 -0.83 -0.18
N GLY A 135 -11.18 -0.59 0.58
CA GLY A 135 -11.28 -0.46 2.02
C GLY A 135 -9.94 -0.54 2.72
N SER A 136 -10.00 -0.73 4.04
CA SER A 136 -8.84 -1.05 4.86
C SER A 136 -8.32 -2.46 4.53
N GLN A 137 -7.07 -2.73 4.87
CA GLN A 137 -6.49 -4.06 4.71
C GLN A 137 -7.32 -5.14 5.41
N SER A 138 -7.76 -4.88 6.65
CA SER A 138 -8.60 -5.82 7.40
C SER A 138 -9.95 -6.10 6.73
N LYS A 139 -10.56 -5.09 6.09
CA LYS A 139 -11.78 -5.28 5.31
C LYS A 139 -11.55 -6.21 4.11
N LEU A 140 -10.46 -5.99 3.36
CA LEU A 140 -10.14 -6.80 2.20
C LEU A 140 -9.83 -8.25 2.60
N GLU A 141 -9.09 -8.45 3.68
CA GLU A 141 -8.80 -9.79 4.21
C GLU A 141 -10.07 -10.52 4.66
N ALA A 142 -10.96 -9.83 5.37
CA ALA A 142 -12.25 -10.39 5.77
C ALA A 142 -13.11 -10.77 4.55
N PHE A 143 -13.11 -9.95 3.51
CA PHE A 143 -13.81 -10.23 2.27
C PHE A 143 -13.26 -11.47 1.55
N LEU A 144 -11.92 -11.55 1.40
CA LEU A 144 -11.25 -12.70 0.79
C LEU A 144 -11.51 -13.99 1.59
N ASN A 145 -11.52 -13.91 2.92
CA ASN A 145 -11.82 -15.06 3.79
C ASN A 145 -13.24 -15.58 3.56
N LEU A 146 -14.22 -14.72 3.38
CA LEU A 146 -15.60 -15.14 3.07
C LEU A 146 -15.75 -15.71 1.65
N LEU A 147 -14.85 -15.36 0.73
CA LEU A 147 -14.77 -15.95 -0.59
C LEU A 147 -13.97 -17.26 -0.64
N SER A 148 -13.41 -17.73 0.47
CA SER A 148 -12.57 -18.93 0.52
C SER A 148 -13.28 -20.24 0.13
N GLY A 149 -14.60 -20.26 0.16
CA GLY A 149 -15.42 -21.37 -0.33
C GLY A 149 -15.61 -21.41 -1.86
N TYR A 150 -15.14 -20.38 -2.56
CA TYR A 150 -15.20 -20.25 -4.02
C TYR A 150 -13.80 -20.29 -4.62
N GLU A 151 -13.70 -20.67 -5.88
CA GLU A 151 -12.42 -20.67 -6.59
C GLU A 151 -12.05 -19.27 -7.05
N ILE A 152 -11.03 -18.68 -6.44
CA ILE A 152 -10.44 -17.43 -6.89
C ILE A 152 -9.50 -17.73 -8.05
N LEU A 153 -9.83 -17.22 -9.23
CA LEU A 153 -9.06 -17.40 -10.45
C LEU A 153 -7.85 -16.47 -10.51
N GLU A 154 -8.07 -15.20 -10.16
CA GLU A 154 -7.04 -14.16 -10.15
C GLU A 154 -7.34 -13.11 -9.07
N LEU A 155 -6.28 -12.53 -8.54
CA LEU A 155 -6.35 -11.44 -7.58
C LEU A 155 -5.32 -10.37 -7.96
N ALA A 156 -5.78 -9.12 -8.12
CA ALA A 156 -4.92 -7.96 -8.28
C ALA A 156 -5.17 -6.98 -7.14
N ARG A 157 -4.10 -6.52 -6.48
CA ARG A 157 -4.17 -5.54 -5.38
C ARG A 157 -3.25 -4.37 -5.67
N THR A 158 -3.71 -3.17 -5.33
CA THR A 158 -2.89 -1.97 -5.47
C THR A 158 -1.81 -1.83 -4.41
N GLY A 159 -1.98 -2.45 -3.25
CA GLY A 159 -1.34 -2.01 -2.02
C GLY A 159 -2.06 -0.80 -1.43
N ILE A 160 -1.71 -0.43 -0.20
CA ILE A 160 -2.36 0.69 0.47
C ILE A 160 -1.82 2.04 0.00
N ALA A 161 -2.73 2.99 -0.18
CA ALA A 161 -2.43 4.41 -0.21
C ALA A 161 -2.83 5.02 1.13
N GLY A 162 -2.02 5.95 1.65
CA GLY A 162 -2.24 6.54 2.97
C GLY A 162 -2.05 8.04 2.99
N LEU A 163 -2.83 8.71 3.85
CA LEU A 163 -2.74 10.13 4.15
C LEU A 163 -2.94 10.34 5.65
N THR A 164 -2.26 11.33 6.21
CA THR A 164 -2.54 11.79 7.57
C THR A 164 -3.92 12.45 7.63
N ARG A 165 -4.57 12.36 8.79
CA ARG A 165 -5.85 13.04 9.05
C ARG A 165 -5.63 14.52 9.35
N GLY A 166 -6.71 15.29 9.27
CA GLY A 166 -6.71 16.71 9.63
C GLY A 166 -6.21 17.61 8.51
N VAL A 167 -5.75 18.81 8.91
CA VAL A 167 -5.31 19.87 7.98
C VAL A 167 -3.81 19.85 7.70
N ASP A 168 -3.06 19.06 8.43
CA ASP A 168 -1.62 18.95 8.27
C ASP A 168 -1.29 18.35 6.91
N ARG A 169 -0.33 18.94 6.26
CA ARG A 169 0.12 18.49 4.96
C ARG A 169 1.64 18.38 4.92
N VAL A 170 2.13 17.49 4.08
CA VAL A 170 3.55 17.46 3.76
C VAL A 170 3.92 18.76 3.04
N VAL A 171 4.85 19.51 3.62
CA VAL A 171 5.44 20.68 3.00
C VAL A 171 6.88 20.32 2.64
N TYR A 172 7.17 20.30 1.36
CA TYR A 172 8.53 20.13 0.85
C TYR A 172 8.93 21.44 0.19
N ILE A 173 10.08 21.95 0.59
CA ILE A 173 10.63 23.21 0.11
C ILE A 173 11.57 22.88 -1.05
N ASP A 174 11.32 23.46 -2.23
CA ASP A 174 12.30 23.49 -3.30
C ASP A 174 13.46 24.39 -2.89
N GLU A 175 14.70 23.92 -3.01
CA GLU A 175 15.88 24.73 -2.72
C GLU A 175 15.97 25.99 -3.62
N GLU A 176 15.27 25.99 -4.76
CA GLU A 176 15.19 27.14 -5.66
C GLU A 176 14.28 28.26 -5.15
N ASP A 177 13.23 27.93 -4.38
CA ASP A 177 12.33 28.95 -3.80
C ASP A 177 12.98 29.72 -2.64
N ASN A 178 14.01 29.15 -2.02
CA ASN A 178 14.73 29.76 -0.91
C ASN A 178 15.81 30.78 -1.34
N LYS A 179 16.09 30.91 -2.63
CA LYS A 179 17.07 31.89 -3.16
C LYS A 179 16.45 33.24 -3.51
N ASN A 180 15.13 33.35 -3.44
CA ASN A 180 14.37 34.58 -3.77
C ASN A 180 13.66 35.19 -2.56
N LEU A 181 14.02 34.79 -1.34
CA LEU A 181 13.70 35.45 -0.07
C LEU A 181 14.97 35.99 0.56
#